data_a123fc1a56b95643ed8c3edb68a94f9f
#
_entry.id   a123fc1a56b95643ed8c3edb68a94f9f
#
_cell.length_a   1.000
_cell.length_b   1.000
_cell.length_c   1.000
_cell.angle_alpha   90.00
_cell.angle_beta   90.00
_cell.angle_gamma   90.00
#
_symmetry.space_group_name_H-M   'P 1'
#
loop_
_entity.id
_entity.type
_entity.pdbx_description
1 polymer ?
#
loop_
_entity_poly.entity_id
_entity_poly.type
_entity_poly.pdbx_seq_one_letter_code
_entity_poly.pdbx_strand_id
1 'polypeptide(L)'
;STEGLSKDNKRNTTLAFLNDADTDPHQYLFYRNQTADMNLEEDDFDSDILSRTRVFHFGSLSFTHKKCRKATRKAIRAAKSNHRLISFDPNYRPALWENEEEARKWMLYGCSVCDILKVEKSELLFITQQPTVELGVRVLKEKFAIRLILVTLGEEGSIAFLDDKKVEQKAFLTD
;
A
#
# COMPACT_ATOMS: atom_id res chain seq x y z
N SER A 1 -0.64 -6.89 -19.53
CA SER A 1 -0.65 -5.72 -20.43
C SER A 1 0.43 -4.73 -20.00
N THR A 2 1.10 -4.09 -20.95
CA THR A 2 2.09 -3.03 -20.73
C THR A 2 1.55 -1.65 -21.13
N GLU A 3 0.25 -1.56 -21.35
CA GLU A 3 -0.44 -0.38 -21.88
C GLU A 3 -0.25 0.89 -21.02
N GLY A 4 -0.15 0.72 -19.70
CA GLY A 4 0.07 1.85 -18.78
C GLY A 4 1.54 2.01 -18.32
N LEU A 5 2.50 1.42 -19.04
CA LEU A 5 3.90 1.45 -18.65
C LEU A 5 4.62 2.66 -19.26
N SER A 6 5.03 3.60 -18.42
CA SER A 6 5.93 4.70 -18.81
C SER A 6 7.40 4.25 -18.72
N LYS A 7 8.24 4.74 -19.64
CA LYS A 7 9.69 4.51 -19.64
C LYS A 7 10.43 5.79 -19.30
N ASP A 8 11.30 5.74 -18.32
CA ASP A 8 12.30 6.78 -18.06
C ASP A 8 13.65 6.37 -18.67
N ASN A 9 14.08 7.09 -19.71
CA ASN A 9 15.34 6.79 -20.39
C ASN A 9 16.57 7.44 -19.72
N LYS A 10 16.37 8.18 -18.62
CA LYS A 10 17.43 8.94 -17.95
C LYS A 10 17.79 8.40 -16.57
N ARG A 11 16.92 7.60 -15.97
CA ARG A 11 17.06 7.11 -14.61
C ARG A 11 17.13 5.58 -14.56
N ASN A 12 17.86 5.08 -13.59
CA ASN A 12 17.94 3.64 -13.34
C ASN A 12 16.67 3.13 -12.69
N THR A 13 16.39 1.85 -12.85
CA THR A 13 15.38 1.12 -12.10
C THR A 13 15.81 1.00 -10.63
N THR A 14 14.87 1.09 -9.71
CA THR A 14 15.10 0.71 -8.31
C THR A 14 15.54 -0.74 -8.21
N LEU A 15 16.55 -0.99 -7.42
CA LEU A 15 16.98 -2.35 -7.07
C LEU A 15 16.61 -2.62 -5.61
N ALA A 16 16.08 -3.80 -5.37
CA ALA A 16 15.81 -4.31 -4.03
C ALA A 16 16.51 -5.66 -3.87
N PHE A 17 17.35 -5.78 -2.86
CA PHE A 17 18.05 -7.02 -2.52
C PHE A 17 17.42 -7.59 -1.25
N LEU A 18 17.03 -8.85 -1.30
CA LEU A 18 16.62 -9.59 -0.13
C LEU A 18 17.87 -10.16 0.53
N ASN A 19 18.06 -9.88 1.80
CA ASN A 19 19.13 -10.49 2.57
C ASN A 19 18.67 -11.87 3.04
N ASP A 20 19.36 -12.91 2.59
CA ASP A 20 19.10 -14.31 2.95
C ASP A 20 19.91 -14.73 4.19
N ALA A 21 20.29 -13.78 5.04
CA ALA A 21 21.01 -14.09 6.27
C ALA A 21 20.03 -14.54 7.36
N ASP A 22 20.41 -15.57 8.10
CA ASP A 22 19.66 -16.21 9.20
C ASP A 22 19.18 -15.26 10.32
N THR A 23 19.56 -13.99 10.29
CA THR A 23 19.30 -13.03 11.38
C THR A 23 18.07 -12.16 11.17
N ASP A 24 17.63 -11.93 9.94
CA ASP A 24 16.38 -11.22 9.61
C ASP A 24 15.96 -11.53 8.18
N PRO A 25 15.16 -12.58 7.94
CA PRO A 25 14.80 -13.06 6.61
C PRO A 25 13.93 -12.09 5.79
N HIS A 26 13.59 -10.93 6.33
CA HIS A 26 12.74 -9.94 5.66
C HIS A 26 13.41 -8.58 5.45
N GLN A 27 14.72 -8.50 5.66
CA GLN A 27 15.45 -7.24 5.51
C GLN A 27 15.77 -6.98 4.03
N TYR A 28 15.07 -6.00 3.45
CA TYR A 28 15.35 -5.51 2.10
C TYR A 28 16.37 -4.38 2.13
N LEU A 29 17.41 -4.48 1.31
CA LEU A 29 18.30 -3.37 0.98
C LEU A 29 17.84 -2.71 -0.32
N PHE A 30 17.50 -1.42 -0.27
CA PHE A 30 17.02 -0.69 -1.43
C PHE A 30 18.08 0.27 -1.98
N TYR A 31 18.35 0.14 -3.29
CA TYR A 31 19.04 1.17 -4.07
C TYR A 31 17.99 1.99 -4.82
N ARG A 32 17.41 2.98 -4.13
CA ARG A 32 16.31 3.81 -4.58
C ARG A 32 16.62 5.29 -4.38
N ASN A 33 17.62 5.77 -5.12
CA ASN A 33 17.99 7.19 -5.12
C ASN A 33 17.80 7.75 -6.52
N GLN A 34 16.88 8.70 -6.69
CA GLN A 34 16.51 9.32 -7.97
C GLN A 34 16.19 8.30 -9.10
N THR A 35 15.59 7.18 -8.74
CA THR A 35 15.23 6.11 -9.68
C THR A 35 13.98 6.45 -10.49
N ALA A 36 13.74 5.70 -11.57
CA ALA A 36 12.65 5.95 -12.51
C ALA A 36 11.26 5.98 -11.84
N ASP A 37 11.00 5.04 -10.91
CA ASP A 37 9.74 4.96 -10.17
C ASP A 37 9.47 6.19 -9.29
N MET A 38 10.53 6.87 -8.82
CA MET A 38 10.39 8.11 -8.04
C MET A 38 10.02 9.31 -8.91
N ASN A 39 10.13 9.20 -10.23
CA ASN A 39 9.91 10.29 -11.17
C ASN A 39 8.54 10.23 -11.86
N LEU A 40 7.67 9.31 -11.47
CA LEU A 40 6.31 9.24 -11.98
C LEU A 40 5.60 10.58 -11.80
N GLU A 41 5.07 11.14 -12.89
CA GLU A 41 4.42 12.44 -12.94
C GLU A 41 2.91 12.32 -13.18
N GLU A 42 2.20 13.42 -12.99
CA GLU A 42 0.73 13.42 -13.10
C GLU A 42 0.23 13.13 -14.54
N ASP A 43 1.07 13.37 -15.54
CA ASP A 43 0.74 13.16 -16.94
C ASP A 43 1.15 11.77 -17.47
N ASP A 44 1.81 10.96 -16.63
CA ASP A 44 2.11 9.56 -16.94
C ASP A 44 0.88 8.63 -16.81
N PHE A 45 -0.22 9.13 -16.23
CA PHE A 45 -1.46 8.36 -16.11
C PHE A 45 -2.38 8.58 -17.31
N ASP A 46 -2.66 7.48 -17.99
CA ASP A 46 -3.71 7.44 -19.00
C ASP A 46 -5.10 7.38 -18.33
N SER A 47 -5.88 8.43 -18.50
CA SER A 47 -7.24 8.54 -17.97
C SER A 47 -8.18 7.48 -18.55
N ASP A 48 -7.93 7.02 -19.79
CA ASP A 48 -8.73 6.01 -20.45
C ASP A 48 -8.54 4.63 -19.81
N ILE A 49 -7.30 4.28 -19.43
CA ILE A 49 -7.02 3.06 -18.66
C ILE A 49 -7.79 3.08 -17.34
N LEU A 50 -7.76 4.21 -16.62
CA LEU A 50 -8.49 4.33 -15.35
C LEU A 50 -10.00 4.22 -15.54
N SER A 51 -10.55 4.73 -16.63
CA SER A 51 -11.99 4.63 -16.94
C SER A 51 -12.45 3.19 -17.17
N ARG A 52 -11.59 2.31 -17.68
CA ARG A 52 -11.84 0.88 -17.95
C ARG A 52 -11.47 -0.04 -16.77
N THR A 53 -10.73 0.49 -15.79
CA THR A 53 -10.30 -0.25 -14.61
C THR A 53 -11.50 -0.56 -13.70
N ARG A 54 -11.53 -1.72 -13.06
CA ARG A 54 -12.50 -2.07 -12.03
C ARG A 54 -11.98 -1.76 -10.62
N VAL A 55 -10.69 -1.99 -10.41
CA VAL A 55 -10.00 -1.77 -9.14
C VAL A 55 -8.72 -0.99 -9.40
N PHE A 56 -8.55 0.13 -8.74
CA PHE A 56 -7.27 0.86 -8.71
C PHE A 56 -6.53 0.47 -7.43
N HIS A 57 -5.37 -0.16 -7.60
CA HIS A 57 -4.52 -0.57 -6.47
C HIS A 57 -3.28 0.32 -6.36
N PHE A 58 -2.89 0.66 -5.12
CA PHE A 58 -1.65 1.40 -4.85
C PHE A 58 -1.06 1.00 -3.51
N GLY A 59 0.25 1.28 -3.34
CA GLY A 59 1.00 1.08 -2.12
C GLY A 59 1.55 2.39 -1.53
N SER A 60 2.09 2.33 -0.31
CA SER A 60 2.61 3.52 0.37
C SER A 60 3.91 4.04 -0.25
N LEU A 61 4.66 3.21 -0.96
CA LEU A 61 5.95 3.60 -1.58
C LEU A 61 5.81 4.76 -2.57
N SER A 62 4.66 4.88 -3.23
CA SER A 62 4.37 5.99 -4.13
C SER A 62 4.19 7.33 -3.41
N PHE A 63 4.10 7.33 -2.08
CA PHE A 63 4.02 8.55 -1.27
C PHE A 63 5.36 9.03 -0.71
N THR A 64 6.41 8.24 -0.81
CA THR A 64 7.74 8.60 -0.28
C THR A 64 8.38 9.77 -1.02
N HIS A 65 8.03 10.04 -2.28
CA HIS A 65 8.57 11.12 -3.08
C HIS A 65 7.49 12.07 -3.61
N LYS A 66 7.76 13.39 -3.63
CA LYS A 66 6.77 14.43 -3.95
C LYS A 66 6.09 14.25 -5.33
N LYS A 67 6.86 13.87 -6.37
CA LYS A 67 6.32 13.68 -7.73
C LYS A 67 5.34 12.51 -7.77
N CYS A 68 5.80 11.31 -7.36
CA CYS A 68 4.94 10.12 -7.29
C CYS A 68 3.72 10.34 -6.42
N ARG A 69 3.88 11.05 -5.29
CA ARG A 69 2.79 11.41 -4.39
C ARG A 69 1.69 12.22 -5.10
N LYS A 70 2.09 13.23 -5.90
CA LYS A 70 1.13 14.02 -6.69
C LYS A 70 0.44 13.16 -7.75
N ALA A 71 1.21 12.38 -8.49
CA ALA A 71 0.73 11.49 -9.52
C ALA A 71 -0.27 10.46 -8.97
N THR A 72 0.09 9.77 -7.88
CA THR A 72 -0.78 8.78 -7.23
C THR A 72 -2.07 9.42 -6.73
N ARG A 73 -2.01 10.62 -6.13
CA ARG A 73 -3.21 11.34 -5.69
C ARG A 73 -4.11 11.77 -6.86
N LYS A 74 -3.54 12.15 -8.01
CA LYS A 74 -4.31 12.42 -9.23
C LYS A 74 -5.03 11.16 -9.70
N ALA A 75 -4.32 10.01 -9.76
CA ALA A 75 -4.90 8.74 -10.15
C ALA A 75 -6.02 8.27 -9.21
N ILE A 76 -5.84 8.40 -7.88
CA ILE A 76 -6.88 8.10 -6.89
C ILE A 76 -8.13 8.96 -7.15
N ARG A 77 -7.97 10.28 -7.35
CA ARG A 77 -9.10 11.16 -7.65
C ARG A 77 -9.83 10.74 -8.94
N ALA A 78 -9.07 10.45 -10.00
CA ALA A 78 -9.65 10.00 -11.26
C ALA A 78 -10.40 8.66 -11.12
N ALA A 79 -9.83 7.69 -10.40
CA ALA A 79 -10.49 6.43 -10.12
C ALA A 79 -11.77 6.61 -9.32
N LYS A 80 -11.77 7.45 -8.28
CA LYS A 80 -12.98 7.79 -7.50
C LYS A 80 -14.05 8.46 -8.35
N SER A 81 -13.67 9.43 -9.19
CA SER A 81 -14.62 10.11 -10.10
C SER A 81 -15.27 9.17 -11.11
N ASN A 82 -14.59 8.06 -11.43
CA ASN A 82 -15.11 6.99 -12.28
C ASN A 82 -15.79 5.86 -11.47
N HIS A 83 -16.04 6.05 -10.16
CA HIS A 83 -16.66 5.06 -9.28
C HIS A 83 -15.92 3.71 -9.25
N ARG A 84 -14.58 3.74 -9.30
CA ARG A 84 -13.75 2.54 -9.22
C ARG A 84 -13.44 2.19 -7.78
N LEU A 85 -13.34 0.90 -7.48
CA LEU A 85 -12.89 0.43 -6.18
C LEU A 85 -11.42 0.81 -5.98
N ILE A 86 -11.09 1.32 -4.82
CA ILE A 86 -9.73 1.68 -4.43
C ILE A 86 -9.21 0.63 -3.47
N SER A 87 -8.11 -0.03 -3.85
CA SER A 87 -7.39 -0.99 -3.01
C SER A 87 -6.06 -0.42 -2.56
N PHE A 88 -5.75 -0.55 -1.28
CA PHE A 88 -4.51 -0.07 -0.68
C PHE A 88 -3.80 -1.17 0.09
N ASP A 89 -2.48 -1.29 -0.13
CA ASP A 89 -1.56 -2.08 0.69
C ASP A 89 -0.43 -1.15 1.15
N PRO A 90 -0.31 -0.82 2.44
CA PRO A 90 0.76 0.02 2.96
C PRO A 90 2.13 -0.47 2.53
N ASN A 91 2.38 -1.76 2.66
CA ASN A 91 3.65 -2.41 2.35
C ASN A 91 4.83 -1.57 2.89
N TYR A 92 4.81 -1.32 4.19
CA TYR A 92 5.70 -0.40 4.89
C TYR A 92 7.15 -0.85 4.80
N ARG A 93 8.01 0.06 4.38
CA ARG A 93 9.47 -0.14 4.34
C ARG A 93 10.13 1.04 5.04
N PRO A 94 10.44 0.94 6.35
CA PRO A 94 10.96 2.05 7.16
C PRO A 94 12.12 2.79 6.50
N ALA A 95 13.07 2.06 5.93
CA ALA A 95 14.27 2.61 5.29
C ALA A 95 14.00 3.57 4.10
N LEU A 96 12.78 3.59 3.55
CA LEU A 96 12.41 4.44 2.42
C LEU A 96 11.69 5.73 2.83
N TRP A 97 11.49 5.94 4.12
CA TRP A 97 10.80 7.11 4.65
C TRP A 97 11.76 8.04 5.38
N GLU A 98 11.46 9.31 5.36
CA GLU A 98 12.23 10.32 6.09
C GLU A 98 12.16 10.10 7.61
N ASN A 99 10.96 9.74 8.09
CA ASN A 99 10.70 9.36 9.48
C ASN A 99 9.35 8.63 9.60
N GLU A 100 9.09 8.05 10.76
CA GLU A 100 7.87 7.29 11.05
C GLU A 100 6.60 8.16 11.02
N GLU A 101 6.69 9.42 11.41
CA GLU A 101 5.54 10.34 11.42
C GLU A 101 5.05 10.61 10.00
N GLU A 102 5.95 10.91 9.05
CA GLU A 102 5.60 11.07 7.63
C GLU A 102 5.05 9.76 7.05
N ALA A 103 5.66 8.62 7.37
CA ALA A 103 5.18 7.32 6.93
C ALA A 103 3.74 7.08 7.41
N ARG A 104 3.50 7.19 8.70
CA ARG A 104 2.19 7.00 9.32
C ARG A 104 1.14 7.97 8.76
N LYS A 105 1.48 9.23 8.57
CA LYS A 105 0.60 10.25 7.97
C LYS A 105 0.11 9.85 6.59
N TRP A 106 1.02 9.38 5.73
CA TRP A 106 0.65 8.98 4.36
C TRP A 106 -0.05 7.64 4.29
N MET A 107 0.24 6.71 5.19
CA MET A 107 -0.54 5.48 5.33
C MET A 107 -1.96 5.75 5.79
N LEU A 108 -2.16 6.65 6.77
CA LEU A 108 -3.48 7.11 7.17
C LEU A 108 -4.23 7.80 6.03
N TYR A 109 -3.53 8.58 5.18
CA TYR A 109 -4.13 9.10 3.96
C TYR A 109 -4.59 7.96 3.03
N GLY A 110 -3.78 6.93 2.83
CA GLY A 110 -4.17 5.73 2.06
C GLY A 110 -5.43 5.07 2.61
N CYS A 111 -5.48 4.86 3.93
CA CYS A 111 -6.66 4.34 4.61
C CYS A 111 -7.91 5.24 4.42
N SER A 112 -7.73 6.56 4.40
CA SER A 112 -8.86 7.50 4.25
C SER A 112 -9.49 7.51 2.85
N VAL A 113 -8.82 6.94 1.86
CA VAL A 113 -9.28 6.97 0.47
C VAL A 113 -9.60 5.59 -0.10
N CYS A 114 -9.23 4.49 0.56
CA CYS A 114 -9.46 3.14 0.05
C CYS A 114 -10.83 2.57 0.46
N ASP A 115 -11.33 1.64 -0.38
CA ASP A 115 -12.49 0.78 -0.10
C ASP A 115 -12.03 -0.58 0.45
N ILE A 116 -10.84 -1.01 0.03
CA ILE A 116 -10.21 -2.30 0.40
C ILE A 116 -8.82 -1.99 0.96
N LEU A 117 -8.57 -2.40 2.18
CA LEU A 117 -7.26 -2.34 2.83
C LEU A 117 -6.74 -3.77 3.00
N LYS A 118 -5.57 -4.08 2.45
CA LYS A 118 -4.76 -5.22 2.88
C LYS A 118 -3.62 -4.66 3.73
N VAL A 119 -3.39 -5.23 4.89
CA VAL A 119 -2.39 -4.73 5.84
C VAL A 119 -1.81 -5.89 6.64
N GLU A 120 -0.53 -5.85 6.94
CA GLU A 120 0.08 -6.77 7.90
C GLU A 120 -0.24 -6.33 9.35
N LYS A 121 -0.26 -7.27 10.30
CA LYS A 121 -0.53 -7.03 11.72
C LYS A 121 0.36 -5.90 12.29
N SER A 122 1.66 -5.96 12.06
CA SER A 122 2.61 -4.93 12.54
C SER A 122 2.31 -3.54 11.96
N GLU A 123 1.99 -3.48 10.67
CA GLU A 123 1.60 -2.24 9.98
C GLU A 123 0.30 -1.66 10.53
N LEU A 124 -0.70 -2.52 10.77
CA LEU A 124 -1.97 -2.09 11.35
C LEU A 124 -1.77 -1.47 12.73
N LEU A 125 -0.99 -2.11 13.60
CA LEU A 125 -0.67 -1.61 14.94
C LEU A 125 0.12 -0.29 14.86
N PHE A 126 1.08 -0.20 13.95
CA PHE A 126 1.84 1.02 13.69
C PHE A 126 0.94 2.18 13.19
N ILE A 127 0.09 1.93 12.21
CA ILE A 127 -0.81 2.96 11.63
C ILE A 127 -1.79 3.47 12.67
N THR A 128 -2.39 2.57 13.45
CA THR A 128 -3.49 2.88 14.37
C THR A 128 -3.02 3.23 15.78
N GLN A 129 -1.78 2.85 16.13
CA GLN A 129 -1.23 2.93 17.50
C GLN A 129 -2.10 2.20 18.52
N GLN A 130 -2.68 1.08 18.10
CA GLN A 130 -3.48 0.22 18.96
C GLN A 130 -2.73 -1.08 19.31
N PRO A 131 -2.95 -1.66 20.48
CA PRO A 131 -2.22 -2.84 20.93
C PRO A 131 -2.72 -4.16 20.30
N THR A 132 -3.91 -4.19 19.70
CA THR A 132 -4.48 -5.40 19.11
C THR A 132 -5.08 -5.17 17.74
N VAL A 133 -5.20 -6.24 16.95
CA VAL A 133 -5.81 -6.22 15.61
C VAL A 133 -7.25 -5.71 15.67
N GLU A 134 -8.04 -6.21 16.60
CA GLU A 134 -9.45 -5.85 16.75
C GLU A 134 -9.63 -4.36 17.05
N LEU A 135 -8.81 -3.81 17.95
CA LEU A 135 -8.84 -2.38 18.28
C LEU A 135 -8.38 -1.54 17.08
N GLY A 136 -7.32 -1.97 16.39
CA GLY A 136 -6.84 -1.29 15.18
C GLY A 136 -7.88 -1.25 14.08
N VAL A 137 -8.52 -2.38 13.78
CA VAL A 137 -9.60 -2.46 12.79
C VAL A 137 -10.79 -1.59 13.18
N ARG A 138 -11.19 -1.61 14.45
CA ARG A 138 -12.27 -0.77 14.97
C ARG A 138 -11.99 0.71 14.73
N VAL A 139 -10.80 1.19 15.12
CA VAL A 139 -10.39 2.59 14.92
C VAL A 139 -10.43 2.98 13.44
N LEU A 140 -9.96 2.11 12.53
CA LEU A 140 -10.01 2.39 11.10
C LEU A 140 -11.43 2.45 10.56
N LYS A 141 -12.32 1.52 10.98
CA LYS A 141 -13.73 1.50 10.56
C LYS A 141 -14.52 2.70 11.11
N GLU A 142 -14.28 3.10 12.35
CA GLU A 142 -14.91 4.28 12.95
C GLU A 142 -14.48 5.59 12.26
N LYS A 143 -13.23 5.64 11.81
CA LYS A 143 -12.64 6.86 11.23
C LYS A 143 -12.80 6.96 9.73
N PHE A 144 -12.83 5.83 9.02
CA PHE A 144 -12.81 5.76 7.57
C PHE A 144 -13.86 4.76 7.04
N ALA A 145 -14.40 5.02 5.86
CA ALA A 145 -15.40 4.16 5.21
C ALA A 145 -14.78 2.96 4.48
N ILE A 146 -13.88 2.21 5.15
CA ILE A 146 -13.23 1.05 4.55
C ILE A 146 -14.20 -0.13 4.61
N ARG A 147 -14.58 -0.68 3.46
CA ARG A 147 -15.53 -1.78 3.35
C ARG A 147 -14.92 -3.13 3.72
N LEU A 148 -13.70 -3.39 3.26
CA LEU A 148 -12.98 -4.65 3.49
C LEU A 148 -11.59 -4.36 4.05
N ILE A 149 -11.28 -4.93 5.21
CA ILE A 149 -9.94 -4.93 5.79
C ILE A 149 -9.45 -6.38 5.85
N LEU A 150 -8.34 -6.67 5.16
CA LEU A 150 -7.64 -7.94 5.17
C LEU A 150 -6.37 -7.77 6.00
N VAL A 151 -6.28 -8.47 7.12
CA VAL A 151 -5.10 -8.44 8.00
C VAL A 151 -4.33 -9.74 7.84
N THR A 152 -3.07 -9.66 7.40
CA THR A 152 -2.18 -10.83 7.34
C THR A 152 -1.41 -10.96 8.66
N LEU A 153 -1.24 -12.20 9.12
CA LEU A 153 -0.67 -12.57 10.42
C LEU A 153 0.59 -13.44 10.28
N GLY A 154 1.24 -13.42 9.10
CA GLY A 154 2.36 -14.32 8.82
C GLY A 154 1.92 -15.78 8.86
N GLU A 155 2.65 -16.59 9.60
CA GLU A 155 2.39 -18.03 9.76
C GLU A 155 1.07 -18.37 10.47
N GLU A 156 0.48 -17.41 11.18
CA GLU A 156 -0.83 -17.60 11.81
C GLU A 156 -1.98 -17.54 10.80
N GLY A 157 -1.74 -16.99 9.59
CA GLY A 157 -2.73 -16.90 8.52
C GLY A 157 -3.25 -15.48 8.27
N SER A 158 -4.55 -15.30 8.16
CA SER A 158 -5.16 -14.00 7.85
C SER A 158 -6.57 -13.85 8.42
N ILE A 159 -7.00 -12.61 8.59
CA ILE A 159 -8.35 -12.26 9.04
C ILE A 159 -8.95 -11.25 8.04
N ALA A 160 -10.18 -11.51 7.60
CA ALA A 160 -10.97 -10.58 6.81
C ALA A 160 -12.09 -9.97 7.66
N PHE A 161 -12.23 -8.65 7.58
CA PHE A 161 -13.31 -7.89 8.20
C PHE A 161 -14.11 -7.18 7.11
N LEU A 162 -15.31 -7.69 6.82
CA LEU A 162 -16.25 -7.10 5.85
C LEU A 162 -17.53 -6.73 6.59
N ASP A 163 -17.85 -5.45 6.62
CA ASP A 163 -18.94 -4.93 7.42
C ASP A 163 -18.85 -5.45 8.87
N ASP A 164 -19.87 -6.14 9.39
CA ASP A 164 -19.86 -6.75 10.73
C ASP A 164 -19.36 -8.20 10.73
N LYS A 165 -18.93 -8.71 9.59
CA LYS A 165 -18.46 -10.09 9.45
C LYS A 165 -16.95 -10.17 9.65
N LYS A 166 -16.52 -11.17 10.41
CA LYS A 166 -15.12 -11.56 10.59
C LYS A 166 -14.95 -12.99 10.07
N VAL A 167 -13.94 -13.20 9.23
CA VAL A 167 -13.57 -14.52 8.73
C VAL A 167 -12.08 -14.70 8.97
N GLU A 168 -11.70 -15.83 9.54
CA GLU A 168 -10.32 -16.20 9.81
C GLU A 168 -9.91 -17.37 8.93
N GLN A 169 -8.71 -17.32 8.39
CA GLN A 169 -8.10 -18.37 7.59
C GLN A 169 -6.70 -18.65 8.15
N LYS A 170 -6.47 -19.89 8.59
CA LYS A 170 -5.12 -20.34 8.97
C LYS A 170 -4.20 -20.37 7.74
N ALA A 171 -2.91 -20.19 7.97
CA ALA A 171 -1.93 -20.37 6.90
C ALA A 171 -1.94 -21.81 6.39
N PHE A 172 -1.63 -21.96 5.10
CA PHE A 172 -1.33 -23.27 4.54
C PHE A 172 0.11 -23.61 4.91
N LEU A 173 0.28 -24.81 5.47
CA LEU A 173 1.62 -25.31 5.72
C LEU A 173 2.24 -25.67 4.38
N THR A 174 3.40 -25.09 4.08
CA THR A 174 4.25 -25.49 2.95
C THR A 174 5.47 -26.20 3.53
N ASP A 175 5.75 -27.38 3.01
CA ASP A 175 6.98 -28.12 3.32
C ASP A 175 8.21 -27.37 2.79
#